data_e80c44a4c5d366d8afd3bc9cee4f5078
#
_entry.id   e80c44a4c5d366d8afd3bc9cee4f5078
#
_cell.length_a   1.000
_cell.length_b   1.000
_cell.length_c   1.000
_cell.angle_alpha   90.00
_cell.angle_beta   90.00
_cell.angle_gamma   90.00
#
_symmetry.space_group_name_H-M   'P 1'
#
loop_
_entity.id
_entity.type
_entity.pdbx_description
1 polymer ?
#
loop_
_entity_poly.entity_id
_entity_poly.type
_entity_poly.pdbx_seq_one_letter_code
_entity_poly.pdbx_strand_id
1 'polypeptide(L)'
;VRSRRVTRWRARVGVVAVATALAAGCSLSSGSIAAHRPAAETQPAAHGVEAAIGTIPWSQVGPGWMLALWSPAISHRPGEKGAPDEPDPATVTTTLYLVDPAGGRYPITTFPAGSTARLVDWSADGSHVLVSAFKPGSLQDHTAIAVDLRDGKQTTFSVVDGGPIGYARPDGTAMLIGKGHFPARPSLERVDLAGNRELTYPLGQDYRGGALPTPDGAQLVLGSSKGLALMGSDGTPGKQLPVPGNLTTCSPVRWWTSTVVLARCSDDNRFSHTIQLWQVPVDGTAPTALTAVNSGGGNDPGFSGDLGDTDAWQLPSGTFTQSIGGCGTVFLSRLTSDGHATRVKVPGVSNSVIVNGVSGDKLVLVATAGCGPGTSLLAYDPAANTFSTLLGPTVNGGSVTQAIVFPGRK
;
A
#
# COMPACT_ATOMS: atom_id res chain seq x y z
N VAL A 1 58.12 -26.90 4.73
CA VAL A 1 59.13 -27.37 3.74
C VAL A 1 58.49 -27.23 2.35
N ARG A 2 59.13 -26.39 1.55
CA ARG A 2 59.17 -26.29 0.07
C ARG A 2 57.82 -25.93 -0.63
N SER A 3 57.73 -25.02 -1.48
CA SER A 3 58.58 -24.16 -2.32
C SER A 3 57.80 -23.82 -3.60
N ARG A 4 57.62 -22.54 -3.84
CA ARG A 4 57.65 -21.76 -5.07
C ARG A 4 57.34 -22.46 -6.41
N ARG A 5 56.49 -21.86 -7.25
CA ARG A 5 56.94 -21.28 -8.54
C ARG A 5 55.99 -20.24 -9.10
N VAL A 6 56.57 -19.06 -9.34
CA VAL A 6 56.11 -17.95 -10.16
C VAL A 6 56.43 -18.23 -11.61
N THR A 7 55.54 -17.92 -12.54
CA THR A 7 55.96 -17.71 -13.94
C THR A 7 55.19 -16.53 -14.54
N ARG A 8 55.98 -15.49 -14.81
CA ARG A 8 55.63 -14.35 -15.65
C ARG A 8 55.92 -14.69 -17.11
N TRP A 9 55.13 -14.22 -18.08
CA TRP A 9 55.58 -13.87 -19.45
C TRP A 9 54.53 -12.94 -20.06
N ARG A 10 54.79 -11.72 -20.26
CA ARG A 10 55.41 -10.83 -21.27
C ARG A 10 54.51 -10.58 -22.48
N ALA A 11 54.29 -9.30 -22.65
CA ALA A 11 53.65 -8.55 -23.72
C ALA A 11 54.30 -8.81 -25.09
N ARG A 12 53.51 -8.68 -26.14
CA ARG A 12 54.01 -8.25 -27.47
C ARG A 12 53.04 -7.27 -28.11
N VAL A 13 53.63 -6.09 -28.40
CA VAL A 13 53.15 -5.02 -29.24
C VAL A 13 53.33 -5.41 -30.72
N GLY A 14 52.37 -5.09 -31.56
CA GLY A 14 52.51 -5.23 -33.03
C GLY A 14 51.74 -4.14 -33.75
N VAL A 15 52.45 -3.39 -34.51
CA VAL A 15 52.18 -2.09 -35.18
C VAL A 15 51.66 -2.30 -36.61
N VAL A 16 50.65 -1.49 -37.00
CA VAL A 16 50.38 -0.84 -38.30
C VAL A 16 50.46 -1.60 -39.63
N ALA A 17 49.38 -1.52 -40.42
CA ALA A 17 49.46 -1.25 -41.87
C ALA A 17 48.18 -0.57 -42.38
N VAL A 18 48.37 0.57 -42.97
CA VAL A 18 47.45 1.39 -43.79
C VAL A 18 47.40 0.76 -45.18
N ALA A 19 46.23 0.58 -45.76
CA ALA A 19 46.06 0.38 -47.19
C ALA A 19 44.80 1.11 -47.69
N THR A 20 45.03 2.14 -48.47
CA THR A 20 44.09 2.86 -49.34
C THR A 20 43.81 2.06 -50.60
N ALA A 21 42.56 1.88 -51.00
CA ALA A 21 42.20 1.60 -52.43
C ALA A 21 40.72 1.96 -52.69
N LEU A 22 40.54 2.99 -53.43
CA LEU A 22 39.76 3.26 -54.64
C LEU A 22 38.32 2.73 -54.81
N ALA A 23 37.49 3.69 -55.14
CA ALA A 23 36.10 3.73 -55.53
C ALA A 23 35.68 2.74 -56.63
N ALA A 24 34.51 2.14 -56.45
CA ALA A 24 33.62 1.78 -57.55
C ALA A 24 32.15 2.01 -57.07
N GLY A 25 31.46 2.87 -57.79
CA GLY A 25 30.10 3.23 -57.48
C GLY A 25 29.14 2.09 -57.80
N CYS A 26 28.21 1.87 -56.84
CA CYS A 26 26.90 1.24 -57.08
C CYS A 26 25.87 2.07 -56.34
N SER A 27 25.01 2.71 -57.09
CA SER A 27 23.80 3.37 -56.61
C SER A 27 22.85 2.32 -56.04
N LEU A 28 22.82 2.22 -54.69
CA LEU A 28 21.77 1.50 -53.98
C LEU A 28 20.83 2.54 -53.40
N SER A 29 19.57 2.43 -53.77
CA SER A 29 18.43 3.16 -53.27
C SER A 29 18.45 3.23 -51.74
N SER A 30 18.56 4.45 -51.21
CA SER A 30 18.47 4.77 -49.77
C SER A 30 17.08 4.48 -49.28
N GLY A 31 16.82 3.25 -48.86
CA GLY A 31 15.74 2.96 -47.91
C GLY A 31 16.12 3.66 -46.59
N SER A 32 15.45 4.76 -46.25
CA SER A 32 15.54 5.40 -44.97
C SER A 32 15.07 4.38 -43.91
N ILE A 33 16.02 3.73 -43.26
CA ILE A 33 15.76 3.12 -41.95
C ILE A 33 15.49 4.30 -41.03
N ALA A 34 14.19 4.61 -40.79
CA ALA A 34 13.80 5.49 -39.73
C ALA A 34 14.38 4.95 -38.45
N ALA A 35 15.49 5.53 -37.97
CA ALA A 35 16.01 5.29 -36.66
C ALA A 35 14.82 5.56 -35.71
N HIS A 36 14.34 4.53 -35.03
CA HIS A 36 13.40 4.68 -33.94
C HIS A 36 14.09 5.57 -32.90
N ARG A 37 13.80 6.88 -32.97
CA ARG A 37 14.17 7.82 -31.92
C ARG A 37 13.42 7.30 -30.68
N PRO A 38 14.11 6.93 -29.59
CA PRO A 38 13.41 6.55 -28.37
C PRO A 38 12.46 7.69 -28.05
N ALA A 39 11.19 7.37 -27.81
CA ALA A 39 10.20 8.35 -27.39
C ALA A 39 10.81 9.10 -26.20
N ALA A 40 10.83 10.44 -26.28
CA ALA A 40 11.33 11.25 -25.18
C ALA A 40 10.60 10.79 -23.90
N GLU A 41 11.34 10.40 -22.87
CA GLU A 41 10.75 10.02 -21.58
C GLU A 41 9.90 11.20 -21.11
N THR A 42 8.63 10.94 -20.91
CA THR A 42 7.68 11.94 -20.40
C THR A 42 8.11 12.28 -18.97
N GLN A 43 8.36 13.53 -18.67
CA GLN A 43 8.65 13.95 -17.30
C GLN A 43 7.38 13.96 -16.47
N PRO A 44 7.45 13.69 -15.15
CA PRO A 44 6.32 13.84 -14.24
C PRO A 44 5.72 15.24 -14.31
N ALA A 45 4.41 15.36 -14.08
CA ALA A 45 3.73 16.63 -13.98
C ALA A 45 4.28 17.45 -12.80
N ALA A 46 4.26 18.76 -12.88
CA ALA A 46 4.67 19.62 -11.78
C ALA A 46 3.67 19.52 -10.59
N HIS A 47 4.12 19.91 -9.40
CA HIS A 47 3.28 19.97 -8.22
C HIS A 47 1.96 20.71 -8.47
N GLY A 48 0.83 20.08 -8.09
CA GLY A 48 -0.51 20.63 -8.27
C GLY A 48 -1.03 20.63 -9.71
N VAL A 49 -0.23 20.19 -10.68
CA VAL A 49 -0.64 20.12 -12.09
C VAL A 49 -1.32 18.79 -12.38
N GLU A 50 -2.46 18.89 -13.08
CA GLU A 50 -3.14 17.72 -13.61
C GLU A 50 -2.73 17.50 -15.06
N ALA A 51 -2.33 16.27 -15.38
CA ALA A 51 -1.92 15.87 -16.71
C ALA A 51 -2.73 14.66 -17.19
N ALA A 52 -2.89 14.50 -18.50
CA ALA A 52 -3.68 13.41 -19.06
C ALA A 52 -3.07 12.03 -18.77
N ILE A 53 -3.90 11.00 -18.61
CA ILE A 53 -3.48 9.61 -18.38
C ILE A 53 -2.44 9.12 -19.41
N GLY A 54 -2.57 9.51 -20.67
CA GLY A 54 -1.62 9.14 -21.74
C GLY A 54 -0.22 9.77 -21.61
N THR A 55 -0.03 10.70 -20.67
CA THR A 55 1.28 11.35 -20.41
C THR A 55 1.99 10.79 -19.18
N ILE A 56 1.43 9.77 -18.52
CA ILE A 56 2.05 9.15 -17.36
C ILE A 56 3.42 8.59 -17.73
N PRO A 57 4.49 8.97 -17.01
CA PRO A 57 5.84 8.43 -17.23
C PRO A 57 5.97 7.04 -16.60
N TRP A 58 5.37 6.03 -17.21
CA TRP A 58 5.26 4.68 -16.63
C TRP A 58 6.59 4.04 -16.26
N SER A 59 7.68 4.40 -16.91
CA SER A 59 9.03 3.93 -16.54
C SER A 59 9.50 4.45 -15.17
N GLN A 60 8.87 5.51 -14.68
CA GLN A 60 9.18 6.14 -13.39
C GLN A 60 8.16 5.81 -12.31
N VAL A 61 7.01 5.22 -12.66
CA VAL A 61 6.01 4.79 -11.66
C VAL A 61 6.59 3.67 -10.82
N GLY A 62 6.68 3.92 -9.51
CA GLY A 62 7.34 3.02 -8.58
C GLY A 62 7.31 3.57 -7.15
N PRO A 63 8.33 3.26 -6.33
CA PRO A 63 8.38 3.68 -4.94
C PRO A 63 8.14 5.19 -4.77
N GLY A 64 7.24 5.52 -3.87
CA GLY A 64 6.85 6.90 -3.58
C GLY A 64 5.67 7.44 -4.41
N TRP A 65 5.27 6.76 -5.50
CA TRP A 65 4.02 7.07 -6.18
C TRP A 65 2.83 6.60 -5.35
N MET A 66 1.69 7.25 -5.56
CA MET A 66 0.48 7.04 -4.76
C MET A 66 -0.75 6.92 -5.64
N LEU A 67 -1.73 6.15 -5.18
CA LEU A 67 -3.09 6.20 -5.67
C LEU A 67 -3.95 6.90 -4.63
N ALA A 68 -4.84 7.79 -5.06
CA ALA A 68 -5.71 8.54 -4.17
C ALA A 68 -7.14 8.61 -4.71
N LEU A 69 -8.12 8.40 -3.85
CA LEU A 69 -9.52 8.67 -4.13
C LEU A 69 -9.84 10.10 -3.72
N TRP A 70 -10.22 10.93 -4.68
CA TRP A 70 -10.56 12.32 -4.51
C TRP A 70 -12.00 12.59 -4.92
N SER A 71 -12.68 13.43 -4.15
CA SER A 71 -14.03 13.92 -4.42
C SER A 71 -14.05 15.45 -4.42
N PRO A 72 -14.82 16.13 -5.28
CA PRO A 72 -15.00 17.58 -5.20
C PRO A 72 -15.76 18.02 -3.95
N ALA A 73 -16.45 17.10 -3.27
CA ALA A 73 -17.09 17.39 -1.99
C ALA A 73 -16.06 17.61 -0.87
N ILE A 74 -16.36 18.51 0.05
CA ILE A 74 -15.53 18.79 1.21
C ILE A 74 -15.92 17.85 2.35
N SER A 75 -14.93 17.26 3.00
CA SER A 75 -15.14 16.39 4.15
C SER A 75 -15.23 17.21 5.42
N HIS A 76 -16.30 17.03 6.18
CA HIS A 76 -16.57 17.68 7.45
C HIS A 76 -16.50 16.73 8.62
N ARG A 77 -16.34 17.27 9.82
CA ARG A 77 -16.47 16.47 11.06
C ARG A 77 -17.92 15.98 11.20
N PRO A 78 -18.13 14.81 11.82
CA PRO A 78 -19.48 14.35 12.12
C PRO A 78 -20.30 15.42 12.85
N GLY A 79 -21.46 15.78 12.28
CA GLY A 79 -22.34 16.85 12.82
C GLY A 79 -22.00 18.28 12.40
N GLU A 80 -20.89 18.51 11.74
CA GLU A 80 -20.56 19.79 11.11
C GLU A 80 -21.33 19.93 9.79
N LYS A 81 -21.91 21.11 9.54
CA LYS A 81 -22.60 21.40 8.29
C LYS A 81 -21.64 22.11 7.35
N GLY A 82 -21.60 21.68 6.12
CA GLY A 82 -20.90 22.39 5.05
C GLY A 82 -21.58 23.72 4.70
N ALA A 83 -20.88 24.54 3.92
CA ALA A 83 -21.44 25.74 3.35
C ALA A 83 -22.57 25.41 2.35
N PRO A 84 -23.57 26.29 2.16
CA PRO A 84 -24.71 26.01 1.26
C PRO A 84 -24.34 25.78 -0.20
N ASP A 85 -23.19 26.27 -0.64
CA ASP A 85 -22.66 26.19 -2.00
C ASP A 85 -21.67 25.04 -2.20
N GLU A 86 -21.39 24.23 -1.15
CA GLU A 86 -20.53 23.05 -1.28
C GLU A 86 -21.22 21.93 -2.04
N PRO A 87 -20.46 21.20 -2.88
CA PRO A 87 -21.01 20.05 -3.59
C PRO A 87 -21.50 18.96 -2.63
N ASP A 88 -22.71 18.47 -2.85
CA ASP A 88 -23.28 17.35 -2.08
C ASP A 88 -22.51 16.05 -2.39
N PRO A 89 -21.90 15.38 -1.39
CA PRO A 89 -21.18 14.12 -1.59
C PRO A 89 -22.00 13.03 -2.28
N ALA A 90 -23.34 13.04 -2.13
CA ALA A 90 -24.21 12.07 -2.76
C ALA A 90 -24.40 12.29 -4.28
N THR A 91 -24.07 13.47 -4.78
CA THR A 91 -24.30 13.86 -6.18
C THR A 91 -23.06 13.98 -7.04
N VAL A 92 -21.88 13.94 -6.41
CA VAL A 92 -20.60 14.08 -7.11
C VAL A 92 -19.88 12.74 -7.29
N THR A 93 -19.10 12.65 -8.36
CA THR A 93 -18.28 11.48 -8.65
C THR A 93 -16.99 11.50 -7.80
N THR A 94 -16.41 10.32 -7.58
CA THR A 94 -15.09 10.16 -6.99
C THR A 94 -14.09 9.81 -8.07
N THR A 95 -12.96 10.51 -8.12
CA THR A 95 -11.88 10.26 -9.10
C THR A 95 -10.75 9.49 -8.42
N LEU A 96 -10.29 8.43 -9.09
CA LEU A 96 -9.01 7.79 -8.77
C LEU A 96 -7.90 8.54 -9.48
N TYR A 97 -7.00 9.10 -8.72
CA TYR A 97 -5.77 9.72 -9.22
C TYR A 97 -4.56 8.83 -8.98
N LEU A 98 -3.66 8.79 -9.95
CA LEU A 98 -2.26 8.46 -9.75
C LEU A 98 -1.53 9.77 -9.44
N VAL A 99 -0.79 9.82 -8.34
CA VAL A 99 -0.08 11.00 -7.84
C VAL A 99 1.40 10.68 -7.74
N ASP A 100 2.25 11.51 -8.33
CA ASP A 100 3.69 11.35 -8.24
C ASP A 100 4.25 11.91 -6.90
N PRO A 101 5.48 11.57 -6.53
CA PRO A 101 6.08 12.02 -5.26
C PRO A 101 6.18 13.54 -5.10
N ALA A 102 6.17 14.30 -6.20
CA ALA A 102 6.22 15.76 -6.20
C ALA A 102 4.83 16.40 -6.14
N GLY A 103 3.74 15.64 -6.33
CA GLY A 103 2.37 16.13 -6.30
C GLY A 103 1.77 16.47 -7.67
N GLY A 104 2.39 16.05 -8.76
CA GLY A 104 1.74 15.97 -10.06
C GLY A 104 0.68 14.86 -10.06
N ARG A 105 -0.41 15.02 -10.77
CA ARG A 105 -1.53 14.07 -10.72
C ARG A 105 -2.09 13.72 -12.08
N TYR A 106 -2.62 12.50 -12.18
CA TYR A 106 -3.17 11.94 -13.41
C TYR A 106 -4.50 11.25 -13.09
N PRO A 107 -5.64 11.70 -13.64
CA PRO A 107 -6.91 11.05 -13.47
C PRO A 107 -6.91 9.71 -14.23
N ILE A 108 -7.14 8.62 -13.48
CA ILE A 108 -7.16 7.26 -14.04
C ILE A 108 -8.59 6.90 -14.44
N THR A 109 -9.53 6.99 -13.50
CA THR A 109 -10.93 6.65 -13.72
C THR A 109 -11.82 7.34 -12.70
N THR A 110 -13.14 7.29 -12.91
CA THR A 110 -14.13 7.84 -11.99
C THR A 110 -15.10 6.77 -11.52
N PHE A 111 -15.58 6.93 -10.29
CA PHE A 111 -16.66 6.13 -9.71
C PHE A 111 -17.93 6.98 -9.64
N PRO A 112 -19.12 6.36 -9.81
CA PRO A 112 -20.39 7.06 -9.79
C PRO A 112 -20.64 7.87 -8.51
N ALA A 113 -21.50 8.85 -8.59
CA ALA A 113 -21.99 9.61 -7.44
C ALA A 113 -22.59 8.68 -6.39
N GLY A 114 -22.34 9.01 -5.11
CA GLY A 114 -22.75 8.17 -3.99
C GLY A 114 -21.99 6.85 -3.86
N SER A 115 -20.94 6.64 -4.65
CA SER A 115 -20.09 5.44 -4.55
C SER A 115 -19.39 5.36 -3.18
N THR A 116 -19.38 4.17 -2.60
CA THR A 116 -18.64 3.84 -1.38
C THR A 116 -17.28 3.22 -1.71
N ALA A 117 -16.69 3.58 -2.84
CA ALA A 117 -15.41 3.05 -3.31
C ALA A 117 -14.31 3.22 -2.26
N ARG A 118 -13.56 2.14 -2.03
CA ARG A 118 -12.41 2.08 -1.10
C ARG A 118 -11.24 1.37 -1.76
N LEU A 119 -10.07 1.96 -1.66
CA LEU A 119 -8.83 1.32 -2.09
C LEU A 119 -8.56 0.09 -1.20
N VAL A 120 -8.25 -1.03 -1.82
CA VAL A 120 -7.94 -2.28 -1.12
C VAL A 120 -6.47 -2.61 -1.29
N ASP A 121 -5.99 -2.66 -2.53
CA ASP A 121 -4.62 -3.07 -2.84
C ASP A 121 -4.16 -2.52 -4.18
N TRP A 122 -2.86 -2.43 -4.36
CA TRP A 122 -2.21 -2.08 -5.62
C TRP A 122 -1.28 -3.22 -6.03
N SER A 123 -1.43 -3.77 -7.23
CA SER A 123 -0.58 -4.88 -7.69
C SER A 123 0.90 -4.50 -7.64
N ALA A 124 1.76 -5.46 -7.29
CA ALA A 124 3.18 -5.19 -7.09
C ALA A 124 3.92 -4.84 -8.39
N ASP A 125 3.36 -5.19 -9.55
CA ASP A 125 3.86 -4.77 -10.87
C ASP A 125 3.40 -3.35 -11.27
N GLY A 126 2.52 -2.75 -10.48
CA GLY A 126 2.00 -1.39 -10.69
C GLY A 126 0.91 -1.27 -11.75
N SER A 127 0.42 -2.38 -12.30
CA SER A 127 -0.52 -2.35 -13.44
C SER A 127 -1.98 -2.21 -13.03
N HIS A 128 -2.37 -2.69 -11.85
CA HIS A 128 -3.77 -2.74 -11.42
C HIS A 128 -3.97 -2.21 -9.99
N VAL A 129 -5.12 -1.63 -9.74
CA VAL A 129 -5.60 -1.35 -8.39
C VAL A 129 -6.91 -2.08 -8.11
N LEU A 130 -7.02 -2.63 -6.92
CA LEU A 130 -8.21 -3.28 -6.41
C LEU A 130 -8.99 -2.30 -5.55
N VAL A 131 -10.25 -2.12 -5.88
CA VAL A 131 -11.20 -1.25 -5.18
C VAL A 131 -12.37 -2.11 -4.72
N SER A 132 -12.88 -1.82 -3.55
CA SER A 132 -14.11 -2.40 -3.00
C SER A 132 -15.17 -1.31 -2.85
N ALA A 133 -16.40 -1.60 -3.23
CA ALA A 133 -17.54 -0.75 -2.94
C ALA A 133 -18.64 -1.57 -2.27
N PHE A 134 -19.32 -0.99 -1.26
CA PHE A 134 -20.49 -1.64 -0.67
C PHE A 134 -21.61 -1.69 -1.71
N LYS A 135 -22.31 -2.83 -1.76
CA LYS A 135 -23.52 -2.94 -2.54
C LYS A 135 -24.64 -2.10 -1.89
N PRO A 136 -25.38 -1.30 -2.65
CA PRO A 136 -26.46 -0.50 -2.09
C PRO A 136 -27.45 -1.37 -1.29
N GLY A 137 -27.70 -0.95 -0.05
CA GLY A 137 -28.61 -1.66 0.88
C GLY A 137 -28.01 -2.87 1.61
N SER A 138 -26.73 -3.18 1.40
CA SER A 138 -26.03 -4.25 2.14
C SER A 138 -24.76 -3.70 2.80
N LEU A 139 -24.50 -4.13 4.02
CA LEU A 139 -23.22 -3.87 4.72
C LEU A 139 -22.24 -5.05 4.64
N GLN A 140 -22.67 -6.16 4.03
CA GLN A 140 -21.90 -7.41 3.94
C GLN A 140 -21.51 -7.77 2.51
N ASP A 141 -22.29 -7.29 1.54
CA ASP A 141 -22.03 -7.55 0.13
C ASP A 141 -21.22 -6.41 -0.48
N HIS A 142 -20.21 -6.78 -1.23
CA HIS A 142 -19.32 -5.85 -1.90
C HIS A 142 -19.36 -6.05 -3.42
N THR A 143 -19.02 -5.00 -4.13
CA THR A 143 -18.55 -5.08 -5.51
C THR A 143 -17.03 -4.98 -5.48
N ALA A 144 -16.35 -5.98 -6.00
CA ALA A 144 -14.92 -5.91 -6.27
C ALA A 144 -14.72 -5.25 -7.64
N ILE A 145 -13.80 -4.31 -7.72
CA ILE A 145 -13.50 -3.52 -8.91
C ILE A 145 -12.00 -3.57 -9.13
N ALA A 146 -11.55 -4.27 -10.17
CA ALA A 146 -10.18 -4.22 -10.64
C ALA A 146 -10.08 -3.11 -11.70
N VAL A 147 -9.16 -2.17 -11.52
CA VAL A 147 -8.92 -1.06 -12.45
C VAL A 147 -7.55 -1.26 -13.09
N ASP A 148 -7.49 -1.35 -14.40
CA ASP A 148 -6.24 -1.24 -15.15
C ASP A 148 -5.77 0.23 -15.11
N LEU A 149 -4.58 0.47 -14.60
CA LEU A 149 -4.06 1.83 -14.45
C LEU A 149 -3.55 2.43 -15.75
N ARG A 150 -3.37 1.63 -16.80
CA ARG A 150 -2.88 2.11 -18.11
C ARG A 150 -3.96 2.84 -18.91
N ASP A 151 -5.20 2.39 -18.79
CA ASP A 151 -6.31 2.92 -19.56
C ASP A 151 -7.56 3.27 -18.72
N GLY A 152 -7.52 3.01 -17.42
CA GLY A 152 -8.62 3.26 -16.48
C GLY A 152 -9.80 2.29 -16.61
N LYS A 153 -9.66 1.20 -17.37
CA LYS A 153 -10.71 0.21 -17.56
C LYS A 153 -11.03 -0.51 -16.26
N GLN A 154 -12.31 -0.63 -15.96
CA GLN A 154 -12.82 -1.32 -14.79
C GLN A 154 -13.39 -2.69 -15.15
N THR A 155 -13.02 -3.71 -14.39
CA THR A 155 -13.67 -5.03 -14.39
C THR A 155 -14.30 -5.25 -13.02
N THR A 156 -15.60 -5.59 -12.98
CA THR A 156 -16.38 -5.64 -11.75
C THR A 156 -17.11 -6.95 -11.58
N PHE A 157 -17.20 -7.43 -10.33
CA PHE A 157 -18.09 -8.54 -9.98
C PHE A 157 -18.59 -8.38 -8.53
N SER A 158 -19.72 -9.05 -8.22
CA SER A 158 -20.32 -9.02 -6.89
C SER A 158 -19.71 -10.08 -6.00
N VAL A 159 -19.41 -9.71 -4.75
CA VAL A 159 -18.99 -10.60 -3.67
C VAL A 159 -20.08 -10.60 -2.62
N VAL A 160 -20.65 -11.78 -2.37
CA VAL A 160 -21.69 -11.99 -1.35
C VAL A 160 -21.06 -12.44 -0.05
N ASP A 161 -21.50 -11.90 1.08
CA ASP A 161 -21.04 -12.21 2.44
C ASP A 161 -19.52 -12.10 2.60
N GLY A 162 -18.93 -11.03 2.04
CA GLY A 162 -17.51 -10.80 2.10
C GLY A 162 -17.03 -9.69 1.17
N GLY A 163 -15.72 -9.57 1.02
CA GLY A 163 -15.10 -8.56 0.17
C GLY A 163 -13.69 -8.90 -0.25
N PRO A 164 -13.13 -8.16 -1.22
CA PRO A 164 -11.74 -8.30 -1.62
C PRO A 164 -10.82 -7.81 -0.50
N ILE A 165 -9.72 -8.53 -0.27
CA ILE A 165 -8.73 -8.22 0.76
C ILE A 165 -7.33 -7.97 0.21
N GLY A 166 -7.08 -8.23 -1.06
CA GLY A 166 -5.82 -7.97 -1.74
C GLY A 166 -5.66 -8.78 -3.00
N TYR A 167 -4.58 -8.55 -3.74
CA TYR A 167 -4.16 -9.40 -4.84
C TYR A 167 -3.50 -10.66 -4.32
N ALA A 168 -3.79 -11.80 -4.96
CA ALA A 168 -3.18 -13.08 -4.63
C ALA A 168 -1.80 -13.27 -5.29
N ARG A 169 -1.55 -12.53 -6.37
CA ARG A 169 -0.34 -12.62 -7.19
C ARG A 169 0.25 -11.23 -7.43
N PRO A 170 1.59 -11.11 -7.52
CA PRO A 170 2.27 -9.83 -7.73
C PRO A 170 1.85 -9.09 -9.02
N ASP A 171 1.46 -9.85 -10.06
CA ASP A 171 1.01 -9.35 -11.36
C ASP A 171 -0.44 -8.88 -11.37
N GLY A 172 -1.15 -8.95 -10.24
CA GLY A 172 -2.53 -8.52 -10.14
C GLY A 172 -3.55 -9.38 -10.89
N THR A 173 -3.19 -10.58 -11.38
CA THR A 173 -4.09 -11.42 -12.19
C THR A 173 -5.11 -12.22 -11.38
N ALA A 174 -4.94 -12.30 -10.06
CA ALA A 174 -5.88 -12.97 -9.16
C ALA A 174 -6.03 -12.20 -7.85
N MET A 175 -7.20 -12.30 -7.24
CA MET A 175 -7.57 -11.63 -6.00
C MET A 175 -7.87 -12.61 -4.89
N LEU A 176 -7.67 -12.18 -3.66
CA LEU A 176 -8.11 -12.84 -2.43
C LEU A 176 -9.43 -12.24 -1.97
N ILE A 177 -10.41 -13.09 -1.75
CA ILE A 177 -11.73 -12.74 -1.21
C ILE A 177 -11.87 -13.35 0.16
N GLY A 178 -12.01 -12.49 1.17
CA GLY A 178 -12.36 -12.91 2.53
C GLY A 178 -13.88 -12.97 2.67
N LYS A 179 -14.41 -14.08 3.22
CA LYS A 179 -15.84 -14.30 3.46
C LYS A 179 -16.10 -14.72 4.89
N GLY A 180 -17.35 -14.59 5.28
CA GLY A 180 -17.84 -15.01 6.60
C GLY A 180 -17.70 -13.92 7.65
N HIS A 181 -18.84 -13.50 8.19
CA HIS A 181 -18.95 -12.60 9.32
C HIS A 181 -19.40 -13.39 10.54
N PHE A 182 -18.92 -12.96 11.71
CA PHE A 182 -19.36 -13.63 12.95
C PHE A 182 -20.90 -13.73 13.00
N PRO A 183 -21.47 -14.90 13.37
CA PRO A 183 -20.81 -16.07 13.97
C PRO A 183 -20.25 -17.11 12.97
N ALA A 184 -20.33 -16.87 11.65
CA ALA A 184 -19.77 -17.79 10.67
C ALA A 184 -18.24 -17.82 10.76
N ARG A 185 -17.66 -18.97 10.38
CA ARG A 185 -16.19 -19.07 10.28
C ARG A 185 -15.69 -18.29 9.08
N PRO A 186 -14.61 -17.53 9.24
CA PRO A 186 -14.00 -16.85 8.09
C PRO A 186 -13.46 -17.88 7.11
N SER A 187 -13.64 -17.61 5.82
CA SER A 187 -13.07 -18.37 4.71
C SER A 187 -12.29 -17.46 3.76
N LEU A 188 -11.46 -18.06 2.93
CA LEU A 188 -10.62 -17.36 1.98
C LEU A 188 -10.72 -18.05 0.62
N GLU A 189 -10.98 -17.28 -0.40
CA GLU A 189 -11.03 -17.75 -1.79
C GLU A 189 -10.04 -16.97 -2.64
N ARG A 190 -9.49 -17.63 -3.66
CA ARG A 190 -8.80 -16.97 -4.77
C ARG A 190 -9.71 -16.97 -5.97
N VAL A 191 -9.84 -15.80 -6.60
CA VAL A 191 -10.65 -15.59 -7.80
C VAL A 191 -9.82 -14.88 -8.88
N ASP A 192 -10.17 -15.07 -10.15
CA ASP A 192 -9.63 -14.26 -11.24
C ASP A 192 -10.26 -12.85 -11.26
N LEU A 193 -9.82 -11.99 -12.17
CA LEU A 193 -10.34 -10.61 -12.29
C LEU A 193 -11.81 -10.54 -12.74
N ALA A 194 -12.35 -11.63 -13.27
CA ALA A 194 -13.78 -11.73 -13.62
C ALA A 194 -14.65 -12.28 -12.48
N GLY A 195 -14.03 -12.66 -11.34
CA GLY A 195 -14.71 -13.22 -10.19
C GLY A 195 -14.91 -14.74 -10.24
N ASN A 196 -14.32 -15.44 -11.22
CA ASN A 196 -14.37 -16.89 -11.27
C ASN A 196 -13.46 -17.46 -10.18
N ARG A 197 -14.02 -18.35 -9.36
CA ARG A 197 -13.26 -18.99 -8.28
C ARG A 197 -12.24 -19.97 -8.82
N GLU A 198 -10.97 -19.73 -8.48
CA GLU A 198 -9.85 -20.63 -8.79
C GLU A 198 -9.58 -21.63 -7.66
N LEU A 199 -9.70 -21.17 -6.41
CA LEU A 199 -9.36 -21.97 -5.23
C LEU A 199 -10.15 -21.52 -4.01
N THR A 200 -10.59 -22.47 -3.19
CA THR A 200 -10.98 -22.23 -1.79
C THR A 200 -9.87 -22.78 -0.90
N TYR A 201 -9.28 -21.92 -0.07
CA TYR A 201 -8.18 -22.33 0.79
C TYR A 201 -8.66 -23.24 1.94
N PRO A 202 -7.97 -24.36 2.23
CA PRO A 202 -8.34 -25.30 3.29
C PRO A 202 -7.89 -24.77 4.66
N LEU A 203 -8.57 -23.74 5.17
CA LEU A 203 -8.22 -23.07 6.42
C LEU A 203 -8.53 -23.91 7.65
N GLY A 204 -7.58 -23.97 8.59
CA GLY A 204 -7.76 -24.63 9.88
C GLY A 204 -8.66 -23.83 10.84
N GLN A 205 -8.96 -24.45 11.99
CA GLN A 205 -9.81 -23.83 13.04
C GLN A 205 -9.17 -22.59 13.68
N ASP A 206 -7.86 -22.48 13.57
CA ASP A 206 -7.07 -21.38 14.15
C ASP A 206 -7.08 -20.11 13.29
N TYR A 207 -7.56 -20.16 12.05
CA TYR A 207 -7.62 -18.98 11.17
C TYR A 207 -8.54 -17.91 11.76
N ARG A 208 -8.04 -16.66 11.78
CA ARG A 208 -8.72 -15.49 12.37
C ARG A 208 -8.94 -14.35 11.37
N GLY A 209 -8.75 -14.59 10.10
CA GLY A 209 -8.82 -13.57 9.06
C GLY A 209 -7.46 -12.96 8.75
N GLY A 210 -7.42 -12.18 7.67
CA GLY A 210 -6.21 -11.59 7.12
C GLY A 210 -5.37 -12.60 6.33
N ALA A 211 -4.89 -12.15 5.19
CA ALA A 211 -3.95 -12.88 4.34
C ALA A 211 -3.01 -11.86 3.68
N LEU A 212 -1.74 -12.17 3.66
CA LEU A 212 -0.70 -11.34 3.03
C LEU A 212 0.14 -12.24 2.12
N PRO A 213 0.07 -12.07 0.79
CA PRO A 213 0.91 -12.82 -0.13
C PRO A 213 2.39 -12.54 0.08
N THR A 214 3.24 -13.55 -0.12
CA THR A 214 4.69 -13.33 -0.21
C THR A 214 5.02 -12.48 -1.45
N PRO A 215 6.14 -11.73 -1.42
CA PRO A 215 6.51 -10.86 -2.55
C PRO A 215 6.66 -11.59 -3.90
N ASP A 216 6.96 -12.89 -3.87
CA ASP A 216 7.00 -13.77 -5.05
C ASP A 216 5.66 -14.43 -5.39
N GLY A 217 4.63 -14.25 -4.54
CA GLY A 217 3.31 -14.85 -4.69
C GLY A 217 3.27 -16.37 -4.45
N ALA A 218 4.36 -16.98 -3.97
CA ALA A 218 4.43 -18.44 -3.78
C ALA A 218 3.65 -18.91 -2.54
N GLN A 219 3.52 -18.06 -1.53
CA GLN A 219 2.85 -18.40 -0.28
C GLN A 219 1.95 -17.27 0.20
N LEU A 220 1.10 -17.58 1.17
CA LEU A 220 0.30 -16.63 1.97
C LEU A 220 0.74 -16.71 3.43
N VAL A 221 0.85 -15.55 4.07
CA VAL A 221 0.91 -15.42 5.51
C VAL A 221 -0.49 -15.17 6.01
N LEU A 222 -1.01 -16.05 6.85
CA LEU A 222 -2.39 -16.03 7.35
C LEU A 222 -2.44 -15.64 8.81
N GLY A 223 -3.48 -14.91 9.20
CA GLY A 223 -3.75 -14.64 10.60
C GLY A 223 -4.26 -15.89 11.35
N SER A 224 -3.81 -16.07 12.60
CA SER A 224 -4.10 -17.24 13.38
C SER A 224 -4.28 -16.89 14.87
N SER A 225 -5.02 -17.74 15.63
CA SER A 225 -5.09 -17.65 17.09
C SER A 225 -3.80 -18.10 17.80
N LYS A 226 -2.79 -18.54 17.06
CA LYS A 226 -1.51 -19.04 17.56
C LYS A 226 -0.31 -18.33 16.92
N GLY A 227 -0.44 -17.07 16.60
CA GLY A 227 0.54 -16.30 15.86
C GLY A 227 0.13 -16.13 14.39
N LEU A 228 1.06 -16.39 13.46
CA LEU A 228 0.77 -16.43 12.02
C LEU A 228 0.93 -17.86 11.50
N ALA A 229 0.41 -18.13 10.32
CA ALA A 229 0.60 -19.39 9.62
C ALA A 229 1.01 -19.16 8.18
N LEU A 230 1.88 -20.01 7.63
CA LEU A 230 2.17 -20.04 6.21
C LEU A 230 1.27 -21.05 5.51
N MET A 231 0.92 -20.75 4.27
CA MET A 231 0.20 -21.64 3.36
C MET A 231 0.73 -21.43 1.94
N GLY A 232 0.90 -22.49 1.18
CA GLY A 232 1.20 -22.37 -0.25
C GLY A 232 0.10 -21.61 -0.99
N SER A 233 0.44 -20.87 -2.02
CA SER A 233 -0.55 -20.18 -2.86
C SER A 233 -1.49 -21.18 -3.56
N ASP A 234 -1.13 -22.45 -3.64
CA ASP A 234 -1.93 -23.57 -4.12
C ASP A 234 -2.85 -24.18 -3.04
N GLY A 235 -2.81 -23.68 -1.82
CA GLY A 235 -3.56 -24.19 -0.66
C GLY A 235 -2.83 -25.27 0.13
N THR A 236 -1.58 -25.63 -0.23
CA THR A 236 -0.79 -26.59 0.55
C THR A 236 -0.51 -26.03 1.95
N PRO A 237 -0.85 -26.75 3.03
CA PRO A 237 -0.57 -26.31 4.39
C PRO A 237 0.94 -26.13 4.63
N GLY A 238 1.31 -24.99 5.21
CA GLY A 238 2.68 -24.67 5.61
C GLY A 238 2.86 -24.72 7.14
N LYS A 239 3.89 -24.04 7.63
CA LYS A 239 4.24 -24.05 9.05
C LYS A 239 3.51 -22.96 9.85
N GLN A 240 3.36 -23.19 11.14
CA GLN A 240 2.97 -22.18 12.12
C GLN A 240 4.16 -21.29 12.48
N LEU A 241 3.89 -20.02 12.69
CA LEU A 241 4.83 -18.99 13.14
C LEU A 241 4.33 -18.44 14.48
N PRO A 242 4.60 -19.13 15.59
CA PRO A 242 4.06 -18.76 16.90
C PRO A 242 4.68 -17.46 17.41
N VAL A 243 3.87 -16.68 18.10
CA VAL A 243 4.31 -15.48 18.82
C VAL A 243 4.25 -15.79 20.32
N PRO A 244 5.29 -15.45 21.10
CA PRO A 244 5.34 -15.72 22.53
C PRO A 244 4.39 -14.81 23.32
N GLY A 245 4.04 -15.25 24.54
CA GLY A 245 3.19 -14.48 25.46
C GLY A 245 1.72 -14.82 25.34
N ASN A 246 0.86 -13.89 25.78
CA ASN A 246 -0.59 -14.11 25.88
C ASN A 246 -1.38 -13.50 24.71
N LEU A 247 -0.74 -12.65 23.92
CA LEU A 247 -1.36 -11.99 22.75
C LEU A 247 -1.05 -12.81 21.51
N THR A 248 -1.69 -13.96 21.36
CA THR A 248 -1.38 -14.94 20.32
C THR A 248 -2.30 -14.86 19.10
N THR A 249 -3.42 -14.16 19.19
CA THR A 249 -4.30 -13.93 18.05
C THR A 249 -3.74 -12.84 17.16
N CYS A 250 -3.06 -13.26 16.09
CA CYS A 250 -2.34 -12.35 15.22
C CYS A 250 -2.97 -12.24 13.83
N SER A 251 -2.83 -11.07 13.22
CA SER A 251 -3.12 -10.81 11.81
C SER A 251 -1.89 -10.21 11.15
N PRO A 252 -1.52 -10.63 9.93
CA PRO A 252 -0.45 -10.00 9.18
C PRO A 252 -0.91 -8.59 8.78
N VAL A 253 -0.03 -7.59 8.93
CA VAL A 253 -0.30 -6.21 8.56
C VAL A 253 0.35 -5.90 7.21
N ARG A 254 1.65 -6.16 7.10
CA ARG A 254 2.45 -5.92 5.90
C ARG A 254 3.84 -6.55 6.00
N TRP A 255 4.56 -6.55 4.92
CA TRP A 255 5.98 -6.87 4.92
C TRP A 255 6.77 -5.74 5.60
N TRP A 256 7.51 -6.09 6.67
CA TRP A 256 8.46 -5.20 7.35
C TRP A 256 9.79 -5.16 6.62
N THR A 257 10.26 -6.33 6.24
CA THR A 257 11.38 -6.57 5.31
C THR A 257 10.97 -7.64 4.30
N SER A 258 11.84 -8.02 3.38
CA SER A 258 11.56 -9.11 2.43
C SER A 258 11.28 -10.48 3.09
N THR A 259 11.67 -10.67 4.36
CA THR A 259 11.57 -11.95 5.08
C THR A 259 10.90 -11.85 6.45
N VAL A 260 10.48 -10.65 6.84
CA VAL A 260 9.84 -10.40 8.14
C VAL A 260 8.48 -9.73 7.92
N VAL A 261 7.46 -10.26 8.54
CA VAL A 261 6.11 -9.70 8.53
C VAL A 261 5.87 -8.89 9.79
N LEU A 262 5.34 -7.68 9.63
CA LEU A 262 4.73 -6.93 10.73
C LEU A 262 3.37 -7.58 11.02
N ALA A 263 3.19 -8.04 12.25
CA ALA A 263 1.95 -8.62 12.74
C ALA A 263 1.35 -7.78 13.84
N ARG A 264 0.04 -7.62 13.82
CA ARG A 264 -0.74 -7.09 14.93
C ARG A 264 -1.31 -8.25 15.73
N CYS A 265 -0.93 -8.38 16.98
CA CYS A 265 -1.36 -9.45 17.86
C CYS A 265 -2.18 -8.90 19.03
N SER A 266 -3.22 -9.63 19.41
CA SER A 266 -4.14 -9.29 20.50
C SER A 266 -4.45 -10.54 21.31
N ASP A 267 -5.14 -10.35 22.45
CA ASP A 267 -5.84 -11.44 23.10
C ASP A 267 -7.09 -11.85 22.26
N ASP A 268 -7.64 -13.03 22.54
CA ASP A 268 -8.83 -13.52 21.82
C ASP A 268 -10.15 -12.88 22.36
N ASN A 269 -10.02 -11.86 23.20
CA ASN A 269 -11.14 -11.14 23.77
C ASN A 269 -11.57 -9.98 22.88
N ARG A 270 -12.74 -10.07 22.27
CA ARG A 270 -13.30 -9.02 21.38
C ARG A 270 -13.52 -7.67 22.04
N PHE A 271 -13.62 -7.65 23.37
CA PHE A 271 -13.83 -6.43 24.15
C PHE A 271 -12.51 -5.88 24.69
N SER A 272 -11.43 -6.62 24.56
CA SER A 272 -10.12 -6.17 24.91
C SER A 272 -9.52 -5.37 23.75
N HIS A 273 -8.93 -4.24 24.06
CA HIS A 273 -8.13 -3.45 23.14
C HIS A 273 -6.64 -3.65 23.38
N THR A 274 -6.27 -4.82 23.97
CA THR A 274 -4.87 -5.15 24.22
C THR A 274 -4.21 -5.60 22.95
N ILE A 275 -3.33 -4.77 22.41
CA ILE A 275 -2.66 -4.95 21.12
C ILE A 275 -1.15 -4.81 21.29
N GLN A 276 -0.40 -5.56 20.51
CA GLN A 276 1.05 -5.44 20.37
C GLN A 276 1.46 -5.71 18.93
N LEU A 277 2.41 -4.93 18.43
CA LEU A 277 3.03 -5.18 17.12
C LEU A 277 4.27 -6.06 17.27
N TRP A 278 4.39 -7.03 16.36
CA TRP A 278 5.46 -7.99 16.30
C TRP A 278 6.12 -8.04 14.92
N GLN A 279 7.43 -8.22 14.92
CA GLN A 279 8.20 -8.59 13.74
C GLN A 279 8.33 -10.12 13.71
N VAL A 280 7.70 -10.76 12.74
CA VAL A 280 7.62 -12.22 12.65
C VAL A 280 8.36 -12.69 11.41
N PRO A 281 9.55 -13.31 11.57
CA PRO A 281 10.29 -13.88 10.46
C PRO A 281 9.58 -15.10 9.86
N VAL A 282 9.48 -15.16 8.53
CA VAL A 282 8.80 -16.27 7.85
C VAL A 282 9.64 -17.53 7.77
N ASP A 283 10.94 -17.48 8.04
CA ASP A 283 11.81 -18.65 8.17
C ASP A 283 11.58 -19.43 9.47
N GLY A 284 10.82 -18.85 10.43
CA GLY A 284 10.49 -19.45 11.72
C GLY A 284 11.54 -19.18 12.81
N THR A 285 12.48 -18.28 12.60
CA THR A 285 13.31 -17.75 13.68
C THR A 285 12.44 -16.98 14.68
N ALA A 286 12.95 -16.76 15.89
CA ALA A 286 12.17 -16.17 16.96
C ALA A 286 11.65 -14.77 16.61
N PRO A 287 10.33 -14.51 16.76
CA PRO A 287 9.77 -13.19 16.54
C PRO A 287 10.23 -12.20 17.62
N THR A 288 10.24 -10.91 17.26
CA THR A 288 10.62 -9.83 18.15
C THR A 288 9.46 -8.85 18.33
N ALA A 289 9.14 -8.48 19.57
CA ALA A 289 8.17 -7.43 19.81
C ALA A 289 8.70 -6.11 19.28
N LEU A 290 7.89 -5.43 18.46
CA LEU A 290 8.21 -4.09 17.97
C LEU A 290 7.77 -3.03 18.99
N THR A 291 6.58 -3.21 19.59
CA THR A 291 6.03 -2.28 20.57
C THR A 291 5.87 -2.95 21.92
N ALA A 292 5.78 -2.16 22.98
CA ALA A 292 5.21 -2.63 24.24
C ALA A 292 3.71 -2.97 24.04
N VAL A 293 3.15 -3.71 24.97
CA VAL A 293 1.70 -3.97 24.98
C VAL A 293 0.97 -2.64 25.19
N ASN A 294 0.02 -2.31 24.32
CA ASN A 294 -0.69 -1.03 24.34
C ASN A 294 0.27 0.15 24.47
N SER A 295 1.24 0.22 23.57
CA SER A 295 2.33 1.20 23.63
C SER A 295 1.85 2.66 23.52
N GLY A 296 0.57 2.87 23.22
CA GLY A 296 -0.04 4.19 23.10
C GLY A 296 0.07 5.04 24.35
N GLY A 297 0.00 6.34 24.16
CA GLY A 297 0.17 7.33 25.21
C GLY A 297 -1.03 7.46 26.13
N GLY A 298 -1.47 6.38 26.80
CA GLY A 298 -2.64 6.37 27.68
C GLY A 298 -2.68 7.48 28.75
N ASN A 299 -1.52 8.06 29.07
CA ASN A 299 -1.39 9.21 29.97
C ASN A 299 -1.23 10.56 29.25
N ASP A 300 -1.09 10.58 27.92
CA ASP A 300 -1.07 11.79 27.13
C ASP A 300 -2.51 12.26 26.87
N PRO A 301 -2.92 13.46 27.28
CA PRO A 301 -4.26 13.99 27.02
C PRO A 301 -4.65 13.96 25.53
N GLY A 302 -3.66 13.92 24.66
CA GLY A 302 -3.87 13.79 23.23
C GLY A 302 -4.23 12.38 22.75
N PHE A 303 -4.04 11.36 23.56
CA PHE A 303 -4.33 9.95 23.27
C PHE A 303 -5.58 9.43 24.01
N SER A 304 -6.46 10.30 24.42
CA SER A 304 -7.70 9.88 25.08
C SER A 304 -8.42 8.84 24.22
N GLY A 305 -8.62 7.66 24.80
CA GLY A 305 -9.25 6.54 24.13
C GLY A 305 -8.34 5.78 23.15
N ASP A 306 -7.02 5.86 23.28
CA ASP A 306 -6.08 5.04 22.51
C ASP A 306 -6.36 3.55 22.72
N LEU A 307 -6.60 2.85 21.61
CA LEU A 307 -6.92 1.42 21.56
C LEU A 307 -5.71 0.59 21.10
N GLY A 308 -4.53 1.21 21.02
CA GLY A 308 -3.26 0.57 20.67
C GLY A 308 -2.82 0.73 19.21
N ASP A 309 -1.59 0.30 18.94
CA ASP A 309 -0.94 0.42 17.64
C ASP A 309 -1.47 -0.60 16.64
N THR A 310 -1.74 -0.16 15.42
CA THR A 310 -2.31 -1.00 14.35
C THR A 310 -1.36 -1.22 13.17
N ASP A 311 -0.37 -0.35 13.00
CA ASP A 311 0.63 -0.43 11.94
C ASP A 311 1.91 0.33 12.33
N ALA A 312 3.01 0.14 11.60
CA ALA A 312 4.27 0.83 11.83
C ALA A 312 5.10 1.00 10.54
N TRP A 313 5.99 2.00 10.53
CA TRP A 313 6.90 2.33 9.43
C TRP A 313 8.27 2.71 9.95
N GLN A 314 9.30 2.23 9.26
CA GLN A 314 10.70 2.58 9.54
C GLN A 314 11.17 3.65 8.57
N LEU A 315 11.68 4.77 9.10
CA LEU A 315 12.36 5.82 8.37
C LEU A 315 13.75 6.07 8.96
N PRO A 316 14.64 6.78 8.25
CA PRO A 316 15.92 7.20 8.84
C PRO A 316 15.76 8.03 10.12
N SER A 317 14.69 8.81 10.23
CA SER A 317 14.35 9.62 11.40
C SER A 317 13.77 8.83 12.58
N GLY A 318 13.48 7.54 12.43
CA GLY A 318 12.96 6.66 13.48
C GLY A 318 11.82 5.76 13.04
N THR A 319 11.27 5.01 13.97
CA THR A 319 10.09 4.18 13.78
C THR A 319 8.83 4.96 14.16
N PHE A 320 7.82 4.90 13.31
CA PHE A 320 6.54 5.57 13.52
C PHE A 320 5.43 4.54 13.55
N THR A 321 4.42 4.75 14.41
CA THR A 321 3.27 3.86 14.55
C THR A 321 1.98 4.59 14.26
N GLN A 322 0.97 3.82 13.84
CA GLN A 322 -0.40 4.25 13.71
C GLN A 322 -1.21 3.66 14.85
N SER A 323 -1.80 4.50 15.70
CA SER A 323 -2.72 4.07 16.75
C SER A 323 -4.15 4.43 16.39
N ILE A 324 -5.10 3.66 16.90
CA ILE A 324 -6.54 3.97 16.81
C ILE A 324 -7.01 4.49 18.15
N GLY A 325 -7.75 5.58 18.15
CA GLY A 325 -8.40 6.16 19.31
C GLY A 325 -9.91 5.98 19.29
N GLY A 326 -10.55 6.51 20.31
CA GLY A 326 -12.01 6.55 20.42
C GLY A 326 -12.65 7.29 19.23
N CYS A 327 -13.86 6.90 18.87
CA CYS A 327 -14.61 7.46 17.72
C CYS A 327 -13.93 7.24 16.35
N GLY A 328 -13.00 6.25 16.23
CA GLY A 328 -12.26 6.03 14.98
C GLY A 328 -11.19 7.08 14.69
N THR A 329 -10.86 7.93 15.65
CA THR A 329 -9.71 8.84 15.53
C THR A 329 -8.42 8.03 15.38
N VAL A 330 -7.50 8.49 14.53
CA VAL A 330 -6.23 7.82 14.27
C VAL A 330 -5.08 8.78 14.57
N PHE A 331 -4.03 8.24 15.19
CA PHE A 331 -2.90 9.03 15.64
C PHE A 331 -1.60 8.55 15.00
N LEU A 332 -0.75 9.50 14.66
CA LEU A 332 0.65 9.23 14.35
C LEU A 332 1.46 9.33 15.63
N SER A 333 2.28 8.32 15.89
CA SER A 333 3.19 8.28 17.04
C SER A 333 4.59 7.92 16.60
N ARG A 334 5.59 8.30 17.40
CA ARG A 334 6.99 7.90 17.24
C ARG A 334 7.32 6.90 18.32
N LEU A 335 7.88 5.77 17.92
CA LEU A 335 8.30 4.71 18.83
C LEU A 335 9.60 5.10 19.51
N THR A 336 9.66 4.93 20.81
CA THR A 336 10.86 5.10 21.64
C THR A 336 11.61 3.78 21.76
N SER A 337 12.86 3.82 22.25
CA SER A 337 13.72 2.64 22.33
C SER A 337 13.24 1.57 23.33
N ASP A 338 12.35 1.94 24.24
CA ASP A 338 11.73 1.03 25.23
C ASP A 338 10.40 0.42 24.71
N GLY A 339 10.05 0.66 23.43
CA GLY A 339 8.86 0.11 22.81
C GLY A 339 7.58 0.89 23.08
N HIS A 340 7.65 2.03 23.78
CA HIS A 340 6.51 2.93 23.95
C HIS A 340 6.41 3.95 22.81
N ALA A 341 5.23 4.50 22.62
CA ALA A 341 4.95 5.48 21.56
C ALA A 341 4.69 6.86 22.16
N THR A 342 5.23 7.89 21.51
CA THR A 342 4.92 9.28 21.81
C THR A 342 4.22 9.91 20.63
N ARG A 343 3.15 10.66 20.89
CA ARG A 343 2.34 11.26 19.84
C ARG A 343 3.11 12.30 19.05
N VAL A 344 2.99 12.21 17.72
CA VAL A 344 3.48 13.21 16.78
C VAL A 344 2.33 14.15 16.39
N LYS A 345 2.52 15.45 16.62
CA LYS A 345 1.60 16.48 16.15
C LYS A 345 2.09 17.02 14.81
N VAL A 346 1.32 16.78 13.75
CA VAL A 346 1.60 17.36 12.43
C VAL A 346 1.13 18.82 12.46
N PRO A 347 2.01 19.81 12.25
CA PRO A 347 1.64 21.24 12.33
C PRO A 347 0.50 21.58 11.37
N GLY A 348 -0.47 22.39 11.81
CA GLY A 348 -1.57 22.87 10.97
C GLY A 348 -2.59 21.82 10.53
N VAL A 349 -2.43 20.57 10.96
CA VAL A 349 -3.37 19.48 10.68
C VAL A 349 -4.17 19.17 11.94
N SER A 350 -5.46 18.83 11.78
CA SER A 350 -6.23 18.27 12.89
C SER A 350 -5.52 17.04 13.44
N ASN A 351 -5.76 16.73 14.70
CA ASN A 351 -5.03 15.67 15.43
C ASN A 351 -5.27 14.23 14.92
N SER A 352 -5.85 14.06 13.73
CA SER A 352 -6.18 12.74 13.19
C SER A 352 -5.60 12.63 11.78
N VAL A 353 -4.66 11.67 11.61
CA VAL A 353 -3.98 11.39 10.35
C VAL A 353 -3.86 9.89 10.14
N ILE A 354 -4.13 9.42 8.92
CA ILE A 354 -3.92 8.04 8.50
C ILE A 354 -2.60 7.97 7.75
N VAL A 355 -1.70 7.10 8.18
CA VAL A 355 -0.45 6.82 7.46
C VAL A 355 -0.73 5.78 6.38
N ASN A 356 -0.43 6.10 5.14
CA ASN A 356 -0.67 5.23 3.99
C ASN A 356 0.61 4.57 3.47
N GLY A 357 1.77 5.00 3.95
CA GLY A 357 3.06 4.43 3.57
C GLY A 357 4.19 5.45 3.63
N VAL A 358 5.26 5.13 2.92
CA VAL A 358 6.52 5.88 2.89
C VAL A 358 6.85 6.27 1.46
N SER A 359 7.31 7.50 1.26
CA SER A 359 7.87 8.02 0.02
C SER A 359 9.22 8.66 0.30
N GLY A 360 10.31 7.95 0.00
CA GLY A 360 11.66 8.34 0.40
C GLY A 360 11.80 8.37 1.93
N ASP A 361 12.14 9.52 2.48
CA ASP A 361 12.28 9.80 3.91
C ASP A 361 11.02 10.41 4.56
N LYS A 362 9.91 10.46 3.83
CA LYS A 362 8.64 11.06 4.25
C LYS A 362 7.55 10.02 4.47
N LEU A 363 6.65 10.31 5.41
CA LEU A 363 5.38 9.61 5.54
C LEU A 363 4.34 10.21 4.59
N VAL A 364 3.61 9.35 3.92
CA VAL A 364 2.42 9.73 3.14
C VAL A 364 1.21 9.61 4.06
N LEU A 365 0.56 10.75 4.31
CA LEU A 365 -0.54 10.85 5.25
C LEU A 365 -1.83 11.26 4.53
N VAL A 366 -2.96 10.76 4.98
CA VAL A 366 -4.26 11.37 4.72
C VAL A 366 -4.71 12.03 6.02
N ALA A 367 -4.80 13.36 6.01
CA ALA A 367 -5.43 14.10 7.10
C ALA A 367 -6.93 13.82 7.11
N THR A 368 -7.55 13.80 8.29
CA THR A 368 -8.99 13.53 8.44
C THR A 368 -9.71 14.67 9.15
N ALA A 369 -11.00 14.78 8.94
CA ALA A 369 -11.87 15.69 9.66
C ALA A 369 -12.26 15.08 11.03
N GLY A 370 -11.31 15.00 11.95
CA GLY A 370 -11.49 14.35 13.25
C GLY A 370 -11.74 12.84 13.10
N CYS A 371 -12.88 12.33 13.62
CA CYS A 371 -13.33 10.96 13.32
C CYS A 371 -14.06 10.82 11.97
N GLY A 372 -14.02 11.86 11.14
CA GLY A 372 -14.65 11.91 9.83
C GLY A 372 -13.75 11.36 8.71
N PRO A 373 -14.20 11.52 7.48
CA PRO A 373 -13.47 11.08 6.31
C PRO A 373 -12.17 11.87 6.09
N GLY A 374 -11.33 11.38 5.19
CA GLY A 374 -10.10 12.04 4.77
C GLY A 374 -10.35 13.38 4.10
N THR A 375 -9.39 14.28 4.21
CA THR A 375 -9.44 15.64 3.64
C THR A 375 -8.32 15.93 2.67
N SER A 376 -7.07 15.66 3.04
CA SER A 376 -5.89 16.04 2.27
C SER A 376 -4.86 14.92 2.24
N LEU A 377 -4.21 14.73 1.09
CA LEU A 377 -3.02 13.88 0.94
C LEU A 377 -1.77 14.73 1.19
N LEU A 378 -0.95 14.30 2.11
CA LEU A 378 0.23 15.03 2.58
C LEU A 378 1.49 14.17 2.44
N ALA A 379 2.61 14.80 2.09
CA ALA A 379 3.95 14.26 2.28
C ALA A 379 4.56 14.93 3.52
N TYR A 380 4.66 14.20 4.63
CA TYR A 380 5.15 14.70 5.92
C TYR A 380 6.58 14.28 6.14
N ASP A 381 7.44 15.26 6.42
CA ASP A 381 8.82 15.07 6.83
C ASP A 381 8.90 15.09 8.36
N PRO A 382 9.09 13.92 9.01
CA PRO A 382 9.13 13.87 10.46
C PRO A 382 10.46 14.38 11.06
N ALA A 383 11.53 14.50 10.27
CA ALA A 383 12.79 15.07 10.74
C ALA A 383 12.71 16.60 10.85
N ALA A 384 12.10 17.25 9.85
CA ALA A 384 11.88 18.68 9.83
C ALA A 384 10.58 19.13 10.53
N ASN A 385 9.68 18.18 10.84
CA ASN A 385 8.32 18.43 11.32
C ASN A 385 7.53 19.38 10.40
N THR A 386 7.60 19.14 9.09
CA THR A 386 6.93 19.91 8.04
C THR A 386 6.19 18.99 7.09
N PHE A 387 5.25 19.54 6.30
CA PHE A 387 4.59 18.78 5.25
C PHE A 387 4.38 19.62 4.00
N SER A 388 4.14 18.95 2.88
CA SER A 388 3.56 19.53 1.66
C SER A 388 2.23 18.83 1.36
N THR A 389 1.21 19.62 0.96
CA THR A 389 -0.06 19.07 0.49
C THR A 389 0.09 18.64 -0.96
N LEU A 390 -0.16 17.37 -1.25
CA LEU A 390 -0.06 16.81 -2.60
C LEU A 390 -1.40 16.89 -3.34
N LEU A 391 -2.52 16.71 -2.61
CA LEU A 391 -3.88 16.73 -3.15
C LEU A 391 -4.86 17.14 -2.04
N GLY A 392 -5.96 17.80 -2.39
CA GLY A 392 -7.01 18.21 -1.44
C GLY A 392 -7.25 19.71 -1.43
N PRO A 393 -7.94 20.27 -0.41
CA PRO A 393 -8.53 21.59 -0.44
C PRO A 393 -7.60 22.74 -0.84
N THR A 394 -6.34 22.70 -0.42
CA THR A 394 -5.37 23.79 -0.69
C THR A 394 -4.66 23.69 -2.05
N VAL A 395 -4.84 22.59 -2.77
CA VAL A 395 -4.15 22.35 -4.06
C VAL A 395 -5.15 22.37 -5.21
N ASN A 396 -6.24 21.60 -5.10
CA ASN A 396 -7.23 21.45 -6.18
C ASN A 396 -8.68 21.43 -5.67
N GLY A 397 -8.92 21.88 -4.45
CA GLY A 397 -10.23 21.79 -3.80
C GLY A 397 -10.63 20.37 -3.42
N GLY A 398 -11.87 20.17 -2.99
CA GLY A 398 -12.42 18.87 -2.64
C GLY A 398 -11.72 18.19 -1.49
N SER A 399 -11.84 16.85 -1.43
CA SER A 399 -11.23 16.04 -0.38
C SER A 399 -10.65 14.74 -0.90
N VAL A 400 -9.52 14.32 -0.33
CA VAL A 400 -8.94 12.99 -0.50
C VAL A 400 -9.48 12.08 0.59
N THR A 401 -10.25 11.07 0.20
CA THR A 401 -10.88 10.15 1.16
C THR A 401 -9.98 9.00 1.55
N GLN A 402 -9.14 8.53 0.65
CA GLN A 402 -8.19 7.43 0.86
C GLN A 402 -6.99 7.56 -0.07
N ALA A 403 -5.87 6.97 0.34
CA ALA A 403 -4.70 6.79 -0.51
C ALA A 403 -4.00 5.47 -0.19
N ILE A 404 -3.23 4.96 -1.15
CA ILE A 404 -2.24 3.89 -0.96
C ILE A 404 -0.95 4.27 -1.68
N VAL A 405 0.18 3.91 -1.09
CA VAL A 405 1.50 4.13 -1.70
C VAL A 405 1.88 2.88 -2.50
N PHE A 406 2.59 3.07 -3.60
CA PHE A 406 3.09 1.97 -4.43
C PHE A 406 3.77 0.91 -3.55
N PRO A 407 3.34 -0.35 -3.63
CA PRO A 407 3.92 -1.43 -2.84
C PRO A 407 5.31 -1.76 -3.40
N GLY A 408 6.34 -1.03 -3.00
CA GLY A 408 7.69 -1.26 -3.47
C GLY A 408 8.07 -2.74 -3.37
N ARG A 409 8.69 -3.29 -4.43
CA ARG A 409 9.37 -4.59 -4.33
C ARG A 409 10.48 -4.42 -3.27
N LYS A 410 10.25 -4.99 -2.10
CA LYS A 410 11.27 -5.06 -1.04
C LYS A 410 12.12 -6.29 -1.23
#